data_cae8176a1d1fd92a23b5e2c0a65a2ef1
#
_entry.id   cae8176a1d1fd92a23b5e2c0a65a2ef1
#
_cell.length_a   1.000
_cell.length_b   1.000
_cell.length_c   1.000
_cell.angle_alpha   90.00
_cell.angle_beta   90.00
_cell.angle_gamma   90.00
#
_symmetry.space_group_name_H-M   'P 1'
#
loop_
_entity.id
_entity.type
_entity.pdbx_description
1 polymer ?
#
loop_
_entity_poly.entity_id
_entity_poly.type
_entity_poly.pdbx_seq_one_letter_code
_entity_poly.pdbx_strand_id
1 'polypeptide(L)'
;MMVTLLTSVCLMGPVGMLTQTHPQVVQAASKGKLRVKGNKKVRLYTNRGKKSKYYAYTSRTYSYSAKKYLKIGKKKHLAYKIGNNSHWILAKNAKLVKKTVERYSQAVIKLPSGYTRSELLEAYKGHPSEEFIAASMKGMEENNFSRVATGETASDKRLINPDKLSASEQHELADFSLRVINSAREQLGLEPWIYSTGTQELADDIAKEYEEHGRSIKDQGHYVEGIVKACQKHGLELDDNYVEDMAGFTINKTTMPMGEMKRNVYFGLKQMIFGFAGSGEDKRKNKSLYREWEHAGDLFNTQGSSHDGDHNYYGFSISKTGKIYSMHFISVPTFIVGSEKYNTNFRP
;
A
#
# COMPACT_ATOMS: atom_id res chain seq x y z
N MET A 1 -40.76 30.91 -12.76
CA MET A 1 -41.19 31.71 -13.89
C MET A 1 -39.95 32.41 -14.46
N MET A 2 -39.73 32.24 -15.73
CA MET A 2 -38.73 32.81 -16.61
C MET A 2 -37.30 32.19 -16.61
N VAL A 3 -37.16 31.27 -17.58
CA VAL A 3 -35.94 30.78 -18.20
C VAL A 3 -35.38 31.85 -19.11
N THR A 4 -34.07 32.11 -19.04
CA THR A 4 -33.38 32.89 -20.07
C THR A 4 -32.24 32.06 -20.63
N LEU A 5 -32.40 31.53 -21.83
CA LEU A 5 -31.37 30.99 -22.71
C LEU A 5 -30.47 32.13 -23.17
N LEU A 6 -29.17 31.98 -23.06
CA LEU A 6 -28.18 32.76 -23.78
C LEU A 6 -27.36 31.83 -24.69
N THR A 7 -27.65 31.93 -25.97
CA THR A 7 -26.87 31.38 -27.08
C THR A 7 -25.59 32.22 -27.26
N SER A 8 -24.42 31.57 -27.22
CA SER A 8 -23.17 32.18 -27.66
C SER A 8 -22.65 31.53 -28.93
N VAL A 9 -22.39 32.38 -29.87
CA VAL A 9 -21.95 32.14 -31.25
C VAL A 9 -20.48 31.68 -31.24
N CYS A 10 -20.17 30.59 -31.94
CA CYS A 10 -18.82 30.16 -32.26
C CYS A 10 -18.17 31.07 -33.31
N LEU A 11 -17.03 31.67 -32.93
CA LEU A 11 -16.07 32.24 -33.88
C LEU A 11 -14.93 31.19 -34.06
N MET A 12 -14.86 30.65 -35.28
CA MET A 12 -13.75 29.79 -35.71
C MET A 12 -12.51 30.67 -36.02
N GLY A 13 -11.43 30.46 -35.24
CA GLY A 13 -10.08 30.90 -35.57
C GLY A 13 -9.22 29.71 -35.96
N PRO A 14 -8.09 29.86 -36.69
CA PRO A 14 -7.38 28.76 -37.34
C PRO A 14 -6.71 27.83 -36.34
N VAL A 15 -6.90 26.52 -36.58
CA VAL A 15 -6.37 25.40 -35.78
C VAL A 15 -4.84 25.33 -35.96
N GLY A 16 -4.10 25.80 -34.95
CA GLY A 16 -2.71 25.45 -34.79
C GLY A 16 -2.62 24.00 -34.25
N MET A 17 -1.99 23.10 -34.99
CA MET A 17 -1.68 21.76 -34.54
C MET A 17 -0.78 21.82 -33.29
N LEU A 18 -1.39 21.72 -32.12
CA LEU A 18 -0.67 21.38 -30.89
C LEU A 18 -0.38 19.88 -30.92
N THR A 19 0.86 19.53 -31.15
CA THR A 19 1.36 18.16 -30.91
C THR A 19 1.20 17.86 -29.43
N GLN A 20 0.19 17.08 -29.08
CA GLN A 20 0.05 16.49 -27.74
C GLN A 20 1.24 15.57 -27.51
N THR A 21 2.23 16.04 -26.77
CA THR A 21 3.21 15.17 -26.13
C THR A 21 2.49 14.46 -24.98
N HIS A 22 2.04 13.23 -25.23
CA HIS A 22 1.60 12.37 -24.14
C HIS A 22 2.72 12.26 -23.11
N PRO A 23 2.47 12.49 -21.81
CA PRO A 23 3.45 12.23 -20.79
C PRO A 23 3.79 10.73 -20.89
N GLN A 24 5.06 10.42 -21.14
CA GLN A 24 5.54 9.05 -21.04
C GLN A 24 5.38 8.64 -19.60
N VAL A 25 4.45 7.72 -19.36
CA VAL A 25 4.34 7.02 -18.07
C VAL A 25 5.72 6.38 -17.83
N VAL A 26 6.47 6.93 -16.90
CA VAL A 26 7.73 6.36 -16.43
C VAL A 26 7.35 5.09 -15.68
N GLN A 27 7.32 3.98 -16.40
CA GLN A 27 7.08 2.68 -15.81
C GLN A 27 8.19 2.43 -14.78
N ALA A 28 7.80 2.34 -13.50
CA ALA A 28 8.71 2.08 -12.38
C ALA A 28 9.72 1.00 -12.77
N ALA A 29 11.00 1.25 -12.51
CA ALA A 29 12.10 0.39 -12.93
C ALA A 29 11.95 -0.98 -12.25
N SER A 30 11.43 -1.98 -12.96
CA SER A 30 11.26 -3.32 -12.41
C SER A 30 12.63 -3.95 -12.16
N LYS A 31 13.03 -4.02 -10.89
CA LYS A 31 14.26 -4.69 -10.44
C LYS A 31 13.96 -6.15 -10.06
N GLY A 32 14.94 -7.03 -10.24
CA GLY A 32 14.79 -8.44 -9.84
C GLY A 32 16.01 -9.26 -10.19
N LYS A 33 15.87 -10.58 -10.06
CA LYS A 33 16.91 -11.56 -10.40
C LYS A 33 16.46 -12.43 -11.57
N LEU A 34 17.38 -12.84 -12.42
CA LEU A 34 17.15 -13.78 -13.49
C LEU A 34 18.29 -14.80 -13.60
N ARG A 35 17.95 -16.01 -14.06
CA ARG A 35 18.92 -17.01 -14.52
C ARG A 35 18.93 -17.07 -16.03
N VAL A 36 20.07 -17.32 -16.60
CA VAL A 36 20.25 -17.47 -18.05
C VAL A 36 19.79 -18.86 -18.48
N LYS A 37 18.98 -18.94 -19.54
CA LYS A 37 18.58 -20.19 -20.19
C LYS A 37 19.59 -20.56 -21.26
N GLY A 38 19.80 -21.87 -21.49
CA GLY A 38 20.69 -22.40 -22.52
C GLY A 38 21.85 -23.21 -21.94
N ASN A 39 22.77 -23.69 -22.80
CA ASN A 39 23.71 -24.74 -22.40
C ASN A 39 25.05 -24.23 -21.83
N LYS A 40 25.50 -23.01 -22.08
CA LYS A 40 26.76 -22.48 -21.49
C LYS A 40 26.74 -20.97 -21.31
N LYS A 41 26.52 -20.21 -22.37
CA LYS A 41 26.57 -18.73 -22.37
C LYS A 41 25.64 -18.16 -23.42
N VAL A 42 25.10 -16.95 -23.16
CA VAL A 42 24.25 -16.22 -24.06
C VAL A 42 24.84 -14.84 -24.34
N ARG A 43 24.84 -14.45 -25.60
CA ARG A 43 25.37 -13.14 -26.01
C ARG A 43 24.45 -12.03 -25.49
N LEU A 44 25.07 -10.97 -24.98
CA LEU A 44 24.39 -9.76 -24.56
C LEU A 44 24.26 -8.75 -25.72
N TYR A 45 23.42 -7.75 -25.50
CA TYR A 45 23.14 -6.68 -26.46
C TYR A 45 23.43 -5.32 -25.85
N THR A 46 23.72 -4.35 -26.66
CA THR A 46 23.85 -2.95 -26.28
C THR A 46 22.44 -2.33 -26.08
N ASN A 47 22.39 -1.14 -25.54
CA ASN A 47 21.18 -0.35 -25.40
C ASN A 47 20.44 -0.07 -26.73
N ARG A 48 21.18 -0.11 -27.85
CA ARG A 48 20.66 0.11 -29.22
C ARG A 48 20.35 -1.19 -29.97
N GLY A 49 20.33 -2.36 -29.28
CA GLY A 49 20.03 -3.65 -29.87
C GLY A 49 21.13 -4.28 -30.72
N LYS A 50 22.34 -3.72 -30.72
CA LYS A 50 23.50 -4.33 -31.39
C LYS A 50 24.10 -5.43 -30.51
N LYS A 51 24.61 -6.52 -31.13
CA LYS A 51 25.34 -7.59 -30.42
C LYS A 51 26.53 -7.00 -29.66
N SER A 52 26.68 -7.31 -28.40
CA SER A 52 27.81 -6.94 -27.55
C SER A 52 28.92 -8.00 -27.65
N LYS A 53 30.16 -7.66 -27.30
CA LYS A 53 31.27 -8.63 -27.11
C LYS A 53 31.10 -9.46 -25.83
N TYR A 54 30.19 -9.11 -24.93
CA TYR A 54 29.98 -9.74 -23.64
C TYR A 54 28.93 -10.84 -23.69
N TYR A 55 29.01 -11.74 -22.70
CA TYR A 55 28.12 -12.90 -22.52
C TYR A 55 27.61 -12.99 -21.08
N ALA A 56 26.42 -13.53 -20.91
CA ALA A 56 25.91 -14.00 -19.64
C ALA A 56 25.99 -15.54 -19.58
N TYR A 57 26.34 -16.10 -18.43
CA TYR A 57 26.60 -17.52 -18.23
C TYR A 57 25.44 -18.19 -17.51
N THR A 58 25.10 -19.43 -17.92
CA THR A 58 23.96 -20.18 -17.39
C THR A 58 24.14 -20.61 -15.93
N SER A 59 25.38 -20.72 -15.45
CA SER A 59 25.72 -21.04 -14.06
C SER A 59 25.48 -19.88 -13.09
N ARG A 60 25.18 -18.68 -13.59
CA ARG A 60 25.09 -17.46 -12.78
C ARG A 60 23.67 -16.91 -12.70
N THR A 61 23.35 -16.34 -11.55
CA THR A 61 22.17 -15.48 -11.35
C THR A 61 22.60 -14.03 -11.51
N TYR A 62 21.81 -13.25 -12.25
CA TYR A 62 22.06 -11.83 -12.51
C TYR A 62 20.94 -10.99 -11.93
N SER A 63 21.29 -9.87 -11.31
CA SER A 63 20.31 -8.82 -11.00
C SER A 63 20.02 -8.03 -12.27
N TYR A 64 18.75 -7.68 -12.48
CA TYR A 64 18.37 -6.76 -13.54
C TYR A 64 17.74 -5.48 -12.93
N SER A 65 18.03 -4.34 -13.56
CA SER A 65 17.61 -3.02 -13.07
C SER A 65 16.59 -2.33 -13.99
N ALA A 66 16.32 -2.89 -15.15
CA ALA A 66 15.32 -2.35 -16.08
C ALA A 66 14.88 -3.41 -17.09
N LYS A 67 13.69 -3.20 -17.67
CA LYS A 67 13.18 -3.96 -18.83
C LYS A 67 12.77 -2.99 -19.93
N LYS A 68 12.98 -3.39 -21.19
CA LYS A 68 12.48 -2.66 -22.36
C LYS A 68 12.47 -3.54 -23.62
N TYR A 69 11.84 -3.05 -24.67
CA TYR A 69 11.94 -3.67 -25.99
C TYR A 69 13.14 -3.13 -26.75
N LEU A 70 14.03 -4.02 -27.19
CA LEU A 70 15.15 -3.71 -28.08
C LEU A 70 14.76 -4.02 -29.53
N LYS A 71 15.01 -3.09 -30.43
CA LYS A 71 14.87 -3.33 -31.87
C LYS A 71 16.11 -4.06 -32.38
N ILE A 72 15.92 -5.28 -32.89
CA ILE A 72 17.00 -6.10 -33.48
C ILE A 72 16.54 -6.49 -34.91
N GLY A 73 17.17 -5.92 -35.89
CA GLY A 73 16.65 -5.95 -37.24
C GLY A 73 15.29 -5.27 -37.34
N LYS A 74 14.31 -5.94 -37.94
CA LYS A 74 12.93 -5.45 -38.08
C LYS A 74 12.03 -5.76 -36.89
N LYS A 75 12.48 -6.56 -35.90
CA LYS A 75 11.65 -7.05 -34.79
C LYS A 75 12.01 -6.41 -33.44
N LYS A 76 10.99 -6.22 -32.59
CA LYS A 76 11.16 -5.79 -31.18
C LYS A 76 11.22 -7.01 -30.27
N HIS A 77 12.19 -7.05 -29.37
CA HIS A 77 12.41 -8.14 -28.41
C HIS A 77 12.47 -7.59 -27.00
N LEU A 78 11.68 -8.12 -26.09
CA LEU A 78 11.78 -7.79 -24.66
C LEU A 78 13.15 -8.20 -24.15
N ALA A 79 13.79 -7.31 -23.38
CA ALA A 79 15.12 -7.50 -22.80
C ALA A 79 15.21 -6.92 -21.39
N TYR A 80 16.12 -7.47 -20.59
CA TYR A 80 16.43 -7.06 -19.23
C TYR A 80 17.84 -6.48 -19.16
N LYS A 81 18.00 -5.33 -18.50
CA LYS A 81 19.31 -4.72 -18.24
C LYS A 81 19.96 -5.43 -17.06
N ILE A 82 21.12 -6.06 -17.26
CA ILE A 82 21.85 -6.82 -16.23
C ILE A 82 23.19 -6.18 -15.88
N GLY A 83 23.56 -6.29 -14.59
CA GLY A 83 24.80 -5.72 -14.07
C GLY A 83 24.81 -4.18 -14.04
N ASN A 84 25.96 -3.62 -13.69
CA ASN A 84 26.17 -2.17 -13.60
C ASN A 84 26.38 -1.50 -14.97
N ASN A 85 26.60 -2.28 -16.01
CA ASN A 85 26.84 -1.82 -17.36
C ASN A 85 25.56 -1.84 -18.20
N SER A 86 25.54 -1.09 -19.33
CA SER A 86 24.38 -1.04 -20.22
C SER A 86 24.23 -2.32 -21.08
N HIS A 87 24.33 -3.50 -20.46
CA HIS A 87 24.20 -4.78 -21.11
C HIS A 87 22.80 -5.36 -20.94
N TRP A 88 22.26 -5.89 -22.02
CA TRP A 88 20.91 -6.39 -22.11
C TRP A 88 20.85 -7.86 -22.51
N ILE A 89 20.10 -8.67 -21.76
CA ILE A 89 19.77 -10.05 -22.12
C ILE A 89 18.35 -10.12 -22.66
N LEU A 90 18.12 -10.84 -23.76
CA LEU A 90 16.76 -11.02 -24.29
C LEU A 90 15.93 -11.91 -23.37
N ALA A 91 14.66 -11.58 -23.20
CA ALA A 91 13.75 -12.30 -22.31
C ALA A 91 13.62 -13.80 -22.67
N LYS A 92 13.69 -14.15 -23.96
CA LYS A 92 13.71 -15.56 -24.40
C LYS A 92 14.85 -16.38 -23.81
N ASN A 93 15.98 -15.72 -23.48
CA ASN A 93 17.18 -16.32 -22.92
C ASN A 93 17.27 -16.15 -21.38
N ALA A 94 16.23 -15.64 -20.74
CA ALA A 94 16.18 -15.38 -19.31
C ALA A 94 14.99 -16.09 -18.67
N LYS A 95 15.22 -16.69 -17.50
CA LYS A 95 14.18 -17.16 -16.59
C LYS A 95 14.19 -16.26 -15.36
N LEU A 96 13.13 -15.50 -15.14
CA LEU A 96 13.02 -14.71 -13.92
C LEU A 96 13.05 -15.63 -12.71
N VAL A 97 13.91 -15.29 -11.75
CA VAL A 97 13.90 -15.94 -10.44
C VAL A 97 12.73 -15.29 -9.69
N LYS A 98 11.70 -16.06 -9.41
CA LYS A 98 10.65 -15.60 -8.49
C LYS A 98 11.35 -15.24 -7.18
N LYS A 99 11.16 -14.01 -6.69
CA LYS A 99 11.54 -13.66 -5.32
C LYS A 99 10.84 -14.70 -4.45
N THR A 100 11.59 -15.47 -3.67
CA THR A 100 10.97 -16.31 -2.65
C THR A 100 10.35 -15.34 -1.66
N VAL A 101 9.04 -15.17 -1.75
CA VAL A 101 8.31 -14.29 -0.86
C VAL A 101 8.33 -14.97 0.49
N GLU A 102 8.83 -14.29 1.47
CA GLU A 102 8.92 -14.79 2.83
C GLU A 102 7.53 -15.16 3.36
N ARG A 103 7.42 -16.16 4.21
CA ARG A 103 6.11 -16.73 4.57
C ARG A 103 5.18 -15.71 5.21
N TYR A 104 5.69 -14.84 6.07
CA TYR A 104 4.89 -13.75 6.66
C TYR A 104 4.58 -12.63 5.67
N SER A 105 5.42 -12.42 4.67
CA SER A 105 5.11 -11.53 3.56
C SER A 105 4.03 -12.07 2.62
N GLN A 106 3.54 -13.30 2.81
CA GLN A 106 2.41 -13.90 2.09
C GLN A 106 1.10 -13.85 2.89
N ALA A 107 1.12 -13.35 4.13
CA ALA A 107 -0.10 -13.19 4.92
C ALA A 107 -1.11 -12.33 4.17
N VAL A 108 -2.34 -12.79 4.12
CA VAL A 108 -3.48 -12.13 3.48
C VAL A 108 -4.68 -12.19 4.42
N ILE A 109 -5.60 -11.25 4.29
CA ILE A 109 -6.91 -11.33 4.93
C ILE A 109 -7.90 -11.82 3.88
N LYS A 110 -8.59 -12.93 4.19
CA LYS A 110 -9.66 -13.48 3.37
C LYS A 110 -11.00 -13.00 3.90
N LEU A 111 -11.78 -12.43 3.02
CA LEU A 111 -13.13 -11.99 3.36
C LEU A 111 -14.09 -13.18 3.27
N PRO A 112 -14.89 -13.46 4.31
CA PRO A 112 -15.88 -14.53 4.29
C PRO A 112 -17.02 -14.24 3.32
N SER A 113 -17.73 -15.31 2.91
CA SER A 113 -18.99 -15.15 2.23
C SER A 113 -19.95 -14.31 3.08
N GLY A 114 -20.64 -13.35 2.46
CA GLY A 114 -21.48 -12.37 3.15
C GLY A 114 -20.78 -11.04 3.47
N TYR A 115 -19.45 -10.97 3.41
CA TYR A 115 -18.74 -9.70 3.49
C TYR A 115 -18.69 -9.05 2.11
N THR A 116 -19.62 -8.15 1.84
CA THR A 116 -19.75 -7.47 0.53
C THR A 116 -19.65 -5.95 0.70
N ARG A 117 -19.40 -5.23 -0.42
CA ARG A 117 -19.36 -3.76 -0.38
C ARG A 117 -20.69 -3.13 0.03
N SER A 118 -21.82 -3.70 -0.41
CA SER A 118 -23.14 -3.20 -0.04
C SER A 118 -23.40 -3.35 1.46
N GLU A 119 -23.08 -4.50 2.03
CA GLU A 119 -23.22 -4.73 3.47
C GLU A 119 -22.26 -3.84 4.28
N LEU A 120 -21.02 -3.67 3.80
CA LEU A 120 -20.08 -2.76 4.45
C LEU A 120 -20.59 -1.32 4.44
N LEU A 121 -21.18 -0.86 3.33
CA LEU A 121 -21.74 0.48 3.25
C LEU A 121 -22.87 0.71 4.27
N GLU A 122 -23.75 -0.27 4.43
CA GLU A 122 -24.80 -0.17 5.45
C GLU A 122 -24.22 -0.22 6.87
N ALA A 123 -23.20 -1.05 7.12
CA ALA A 123 -22.49 -1.08 8.40
C ALA A 123 -21.76 0.24 8.70
N TYR A 124 -21.11 0.86 7.68
CA TYR A 124 -20.51 2.18 7.79
C TYR A 124 -21.52 3.26 8.18
N LYS A 125 -22.74 3.17 7.67
CA LYS A 125 -23.86 4.06 8.05
C LYS A 125 -24.46 3.76 9.41
N GLY A 126 -23.94 2.79 10.17
CA GLY A 126 -24.43 2.38 11.47
C GLY A 126 -25.57 1.36 11.43
N HIS A 127 -25.84 0.72 10.30
CA HIS A 127 -26.92 -0.25 10.10
C HIS A 127 -26.39 -1.64 9.67
N PRO A 128 -25.46 -2.28 10.42
CA PRO A 128 -24.94 -3.59 10.05
C PRO A 128 -26.05 -4.66 10.13
N SER A 129 -26.16 -5.49 9.09
CA SER A 129 -27.05 -6.66 9.16
C SER A 129 -26.49 -7.75 10.08
N GLU A 130 -27.37 -8.62 10.61
CA GLU A 130 -26.96 -9.77 11.39
C GLU A 130 -26.01 -10.71 10.62
N GLU A 131 -26.26 -10.88 9.33
CA GLU A 131 -25.45 -11.67 8.41
C GLU A 131 -24.06 -11.07 8.23
N PHE A 132 -23.96 -9.75 8.12
CA PHE A 132 -22.67 -9.05 8.00
C PHE A 132 -21.85 -9.13 9.28
N ILE A 133 -22.51 -8.99 10.45
CA ILE A 133 -21.87 -9.20 11.75
C ILE A 133 -21.34 -10.63 11.85
N ALA A 134 -22.15 -11.63 11.47
CA ALA A 134 -21.73 -13.04 11.48
C ALA A 134 -20.56 -13.30 10.52
N ALA A 135 -20.56 -12.69 9.32
CA ALA A 135 -19.45 -12.75 8.38
C ALA A 135 -18.18 -12.11 8.97
N SER A 136 -18.31 -10.95 9.62
CA SER A 136 -17.19 -10.27 10.29
C SER A 136 -16.60 -11.12 11.43
N MET A 137 -17.44 -11.73 12.27
CA MET A 137 -17.01 -12.67 13.31
C MET A 137 -16.25 -13.87 12.74
N LYS A 138 -16.78 -14.46 11.66
CA LYS A 138 -16.11 -15.55 10.92
C LYS A 138 -14.76 -15.10 10.36
N GLY A 139 -14.69 -13.89 9.82
CA GLY A 139 -13.45 -13.29 9.34
C GLY A 139 -12.41 -13.17 10.45
N MET A 140 -12.78 -12.71 11.63
CA MET A 140 -11.90 -12.66 12.80
C MET A 140 -11.43 -14.05 13.25
N GLU A 141 -12.24 -15.08 13.11
CA GLU A 141 -11.90 -16.44 13.51
C GLU A 141 -10.97 -17.14 12.48
N GLU A 142 -11.29 -17.04 11.19
CA GLU A 142 -10.58 -17.78 10.13
C GLU A 142 -9.23 -17.14 9.76
N ASN A 143 -9.06 -15.84 9.95
CA ASN A 143 -7.84 -15.13 9.62
C ASN A 143 -6.86 -15.15 10.80
N ASN A 144 -6.01 -16.19 10.84
CA ASN A 144 -4.95 -16.32 11.83
C ASN A 144 -3.58 -16.02 11.22
N PHE A 145 -2.85 -15.09 11.84
CA PHE A 145 -1.45 -14.90 11.56
C PHE A 145 -0.66 -16.04 12.19
N SER A 146 -0.43 -17.10 11.41
CA SER A 146 0.25 -18.30 11.89
C SER A 146 1.71 -18.02 12.20
N ARG A 147 2.07 -18.07 13.48
CA ARG A 147 3.44 -18.14 13.97
C ARG A 147 3.93 -19.58 14.00
N VAL A 148 3.97 -20.25 12.91
CA VAL A 148 4.68 -21.54 12.90
C VAL A 148 6.17 -21.22 12.86
N ALA A 149 6.88 -21.55 13.93
CA ALA A 149 8.34 -21.32 14.07
C ALA A 149 9.15 -21.84 12.86
N THR A 150 8.69 -22.89 12.23
CA THR A 150 9.27 -23.47 11.00
C THR A 150 9.03 -22.62 9.74
N GLY A 151 8.25 -21.56 9.82
CA GLY A 151 7.91 -20.67 8.69
C GLY A 151 8.50 -19.28 8.79
N GLU A 152 9.14 -18.94 9.92
CA GLU A 152 9.82 -17.66 10.07
C GLU A 152 11.12 -17.66 9.28
N THR A 153 11.30 -16.63 8.46
CA THR A 153 12.57 -16.41 7.77
C THR A 153 13.58 -15.79 8.73
N ALA A 154 14.84 -15.72 8.31
CA ALA A 154 15.86 -14.98 9.06
C ALA A 154 15.51 -13.51 9.22
N SER A 155 14.81 -12.90 8.23
CA SER A 155 14.33 -11.53 8.29
C SER A 155 13.25 -11.34 9.37
N ASP A 156 12.29 -12.25 9.46
CA ASP A 156 11.23 -12.18 10.46
C ASP A 156 11.73 -12.41 11.90
N LYS A 157 12.84 -13.12 12.05
CA LYS A 157 13.51 -13.33 13.34
C LYS A 157 14.39 -12.16 13.79
N ARG A 158 14.71 -11.24 12.86
CA ARG A 158 15.51 -10.06 13.16
C ARG A 158 14.85 -9.24 14.26
N LEU A 159 15.62 -8.90 15.29
CA LEU A 159 15.15 -7.98 16.32
C LEU A 159 15.14 -6.57 15.76
N ILE A 160 14.03 -5.88 15.98
CA ILE A 160 13.83 -4.48 15.65
C ILE A 160 13.48 -3.71 16.92
N ASN A 161 13.74 -2.42 16.93
CA ASN A 161 13.22 -1.49 17.93
C ASN A 161 12.07 -0.70 17.29
N PRO A 162 10.80 -0.94 17.67
CA PRO A 162 9.66 -0.24 17.07
C PRO A 162 9.66 1.28 17.29
N ASP A 163 10.40 1.75 18.28
CA ASP A 163 10.62 3.16 18.61
C ASP A 163 11.68 3.84 17.72
N LYS A 164 12.46 3.03 17.00
CA LYS A 164 13.59 3.51 16.18
C LYS A 164 13.78 2.61 14.96
N LEU A 165 12.73 2.52 14.15
CA LEU A 165 12.81 1.75 12.91
C LEU A 165 13.77 2.43 11.94
N SER A 166 14.64 1.66 11.31
CA SER A 166 15.36 2.12 10.13
C SER A 166 14.39 2.32 8.95
N ALA A 167 14.76 3.16 7.99
CA ALA A 167 13.95 3.38 6.78
C ALA A 167 13.64 2.06 6.03
N SER A 168 14.54 1.08 6.06
CA SER A 168 14.29 -0.23 5.44
C SER A 168 13.31 -1.10 6.23
N GLU A 169 13.29 -1.00 7.55
CA GLU A 169 12.34 -1.71 8.40
C GLU A 169 10.95 -1.11 8.30
N GLN A 170 10.86 0.20 8.29
CA GLN A 170 9.63 0.94 8.09
C GLN A 170 9.02 0.62 6.71
N HIS A 171 9.83 0.67 5.65
CA HIS A 171 9.38 0.31 4.32
C HIS A 171 8.94 -1.17 4.21
N GLU A 172 9.59 -2.10 4.94
CA GLU A 172 9.18 -3.51 5.00
C GLU A 172 7.81 -3.65 5.66
N LEU A 173 7.51 -2.86 6.70
CA LEU A 173 6.20 -2.86 7.36
C LEU A 173 5.12 -2.19 6.51
N ALA A 174 5.46 -1.09 5.83
CA ALA A 174 4.57 -0.43 4.87
C ALA A 174 4.21 -1.37 3.70
N ASP A 175 5.20 -2.05 3.10
CA ASP A 175 4.99 -3.08 2.06
C ASP A 175 4.11 -4.23 2.57
N PHE A 176 4.32 -4.66 3.81
CA PHE A 176 3.56 -5.74 4.41
C PHE A 176 2.10 -5.33 4.61
N SER A 177 1.84 -4.19 5.27
CA SER A 177 0.49 -3.70 5.56
C SER A 177 -0.29 -3.41 4.28
N LEU A 178 0.32 -2.71 3.32
CA LEU A 178 -0.29 -2.40 2.03
C LEU A 178 -0.70 -3.66 1.26
N ARG A 179 0.13 -4.70 1.29
CA ARG A 179 -0.19 -5.97 0.63
C ARG A 179 -1.35 -6.68 1.33
N VAL A 180 -1.43 -6.61 2.66
CA VAL A 180 -2.57 -7.17 3.41
C VAL A 180 -3.85 -6.41 3.05
N ILE A 181 -3.84 -5.06 3.02
CA ILE A 181 -4.96 -4.23 2.60
C ILE A 181 -5.37 -4.59 1.16
N ASN A 182 -4.43 -4.58 0.22
CA ASN A 182 -4.72 -4.84 -1.19
C ASN A 182 -5.23 -6.26 -1.44
N SER A 183 -4.84 -7.25 -0.62
CA SER A 183 -5.39 -8.61 -0.73
C SER A 183 -6.88 -8.69 -0.38
N ALA A 184 -7.36 -7.82 0.49
CA ALA A 184 -8.77 -7.73 0.83
C ALA A 184 -9.53 -6.85 -0.20
N ARG A 185 -8.91 -5.75 -0.66
CA ARG A 185 -9.46 -4.88 -1.72
C ARG A 185 -9.72 -5.64 -3.01
N GLU A 186 -8.78 -6.48 -3.45
CA GLU A 186 -8.91 -7.33 -4.64
C GLU A 186 -10.17 -8.22 -4.57
N GLN A 187 -10.49 -8.78 -3.40
CA GLN A 187 -11.67 -9.64 -3.21
C GLN A 187 -13.00 -8.87 -3.33
N LEU A 188 -12.98 -7.55 -3.15
CA LEU A 188 -14.13 -6.66 -3.36
C LEU A 188 -14.14 -6.02 -4.74
N GLY A 189 -13.19 -6.39 -5.63
CA GLY A 189 -13.06 -5.82 -6.97
C GLY A 189 -12.60 -4.36 -6.97
N LEU A 190 -11.85 -3.93 -5.95
CA LEU A 190 -11.37 -2.57 -5.79
C LEU A 190 -9.95 -2.41 -6.32
N GLU A 191 -9.63 -1.23 -6.87
CA GLU A 191 -8.28 -0.88 -7.29
C GLU A 191 -7.31 -0.91 -6.10
N PRO A 192 -6.09 -1.42 -6.28
CA PRO A 192 -5.11 -1.50 -5.21
C PRO A 192 -4.59 -0.10 -4.84
N TRP A 193 -4.41 0.14 -3.55
CA TRP A 193 -3.67 1.28 -3.05
C TRP A 193 -2.19 1.22 -3.43
N ILE A 194 -1.54 2.38 -3.48
CA ILE A 194 -0.18 2.53 -3.99
C ILE A 194 0.70 3.16 -2.91
N TYR A 195 1.80 2.49 -2.53
CA TYR A 195 2.82 3.12 -1.68
C TYR A 195 3.39 4.36 -2.37
N SER A 196 3.52 5.44 -1.62
CA SER A 196 4.14 6.66 -2.11
C SER A 196 5.07 7.30 -1.07
N THR A 197 6.12 7.95 -1.55
CA THR A 197 7.12 8.57 -0.68
C THR A 197 6.53 9.74 0.08
N GLY A 198 5.73 10.58 -0.58
CA GLY A 198 5.14 11.74 0.08
C GLY A 198 4.10 11.36 1.15
N THR A 199 3.32 10.28 0.93
CA THR A 199 2.44 9.77 1.98
C THR A 199 3.21 9.11 3.11
N GLN A 200 4.38 8.51 2.84
CA GLN A 200 5.26 8.00 3.90
C GLN A 200 5.82 9.13 4.76
N GLU A 201 6.27 10.21 4.15
CA GLU A 201 6.76 11.40 4.85
C GLU A 201 5.65 12.05 5.69
N LEU A 202 4.42 12.11 5.17
CA LEU A 202 3.24 12.55 5.92
C LEU A 202 2.95 11.63 7.13
N ALA A 203 3.04 10.32 6.95
CA ALA A 203 2.84 9.36 8.03
C ALA A 203 3.87 9.53 9.15
N ASP A 204 5.12 9.82 8.80
CA ASP A 204 6.18 10.08 9.78
C ASP A 204 5.94 11.37 10.57
N ASP A 205 5.48 12.42 9.90
CA ASP A 205 5.14 13.68 10.57
C ASP A 205 3.89 13.56 11.47
N ILE A 206 2.88 12.80 11.05
CA ILE A 206 1.70 12.51 11.90
C ILE A 206 2.15 11.73 13.15
N ALA A 207 2.92 10.65 13.00
CA ALA A 207 3.45 9.89 14.12
C ALA A 207 4.23 10.77 15.10
N LYS A 208 5.03 11.69 14.58
CA LYS A 208 5.79 12.66 15.38
C LYS A 208 4.88 13.62 16.16
N GLU A 209 3.80 14.15 15.55
CA GLU A 209 2.82 14.98 16.26
C GLU A 209 2.19 14.22 17.44
N TYR A 210 1.87 12.94 17.29
CA TYR A 210 1.38 12.12 18.40
C TYR A 210 2.40 11.99 19.51
N GLU A 211 3.68 11.72 19.20
CA GLU A 211 4.76 11.59 20.21
C GLU A 211 5.01 12.90 20.97
N GLU A 212 5.16 14.00 20.23
CA GLU A 212 5.46 15.31 20.80
C GLU A 212 4.37 15.83 21.73
N HIS A 213 3.11 15.41 21.51
CA HIS A 213 1.97 15.82 22.33
C HIS A 213 1.48 14.72 23.29
N GLY A 214 2.25 13.63 23.44
CA GLY A 214 1.92 12.53 24.35
C GLY A 214 0.62 11.81 24.03
N ARG A 215 0.17 11.85 22.77
CA ARG A 215 -1.06 11.23 22.29
C ARG A 215 -0.85 9.77 21.87
N SER A 216 -1.91 8.96 21.90
CA SER A 216 -1.83 7.53 21.57
C SER A 216 -3.18 6.96 21.19
N ILE A 217 -3.19 5.71 20.66
CA ILE A 217 -4.41 4.91 20.42
C ILE A 217 -5.30 4.72 21.67
N LYS A 218 -4.81 5.02 22.86
CA LYS A 218 -5.58 4.91 24.10
C LYS A 218 -6.43 6.15 24.41
N ASP A 219 -6.21 7.22 23.68
CA ASP A 219 -6.99 8.43 23.81
C ASP A 219 -8.37 8.23 23.15
N GLN A 220 -9.32 9.08 23.49
CA GLN A 220 -10.61 9.07 22.81
C GLN A 220 -10.49 9.79 21.46
N GLY A 221 -10.57 9.03 20.37
CA GLY A 221 -10.47 9.55 19.00
C GLY A 221 -9.05 9.81 18.54
N HIS A 222 -8.96 10.23 17.27
CA HIS A 222 -7.71 10.64 16.63
C HIS A 222 -7.23 12.00 17.13
N TYR A 223 -5.93 12.27 17.07
CA TYR A 223 -5.38 13.59 17.35
C TYR A 223 -5.52 14.50 16.12
N VAL A 224 -6.75 14.95 15.87
CA VAL A 224 -7.11 15.71 14.65
C VAL A 224 -6.25 16.95 14.47
N GLU A 225 -5.96 17.71 15.54
CA GLU A 225 -5.11 18.91 15.46
C GLU A 225 -3.72 18.60 14.90
N GLY A 226 -3.09 17.53 15.38
CA GLY A 226 -1.77 17.08 14.89
C GLY A 226 -1.83 16.57 13.44
N ILE A 227 -2.89 15.82 13.09
CA ILE A 227 -3.11 15.33 11.73
C ILE A 227 -3.25 16.50 10.76
N VAL A 228 -4.12 17.45 11.07
CA VAL A 228 -4.37 18.65 10.24
C VAL A 228 -3.09 19.46 10.07
N LYS A 229 -2.34 19.68 11.16
CA LYS A 229 -1.05 20.39 11.13
C LYS A 229 -0.03 19.69 10.21
N ALA A 230 0.10 18.38 10.31
CA ALA A 230 0.96 17.59 9.42
C ALA A 230 0.49 17.66 7.97
N CYS A 231 -0.81 17.53 7.71
CA CYS A 231 -1.39 17.65 6.37
C CYS A 231 -1.07 19.01 5.74
N GLN A 232 -1.29 20.11 6.46
CA GLN A 232 -0.99 21.49 5.99
C GLN A 232 0.51 21.67 5.69
N LYS A 233 1.38 21.14 6.52
CA LYS A 233 2.84 21.15 6.28
C LYS A 233 3.20 20.48 4.94
N HIS A 234 2.48 19.44 4.56
CA HIS A 234 2.66 18.72 3.29
C HIS A 234 1.84 19.30 2.12
N GLY A 235 1.12 20.41 2.32
CA GLY A 235 0.33 21.07 1.29
C GLY A 235 -1.04 20.44 1.05
N LEU A 236 -1.61 19.79 2.06
CA LEU A 236 -2.99 19.30 2.08
C LEU A 236 -3.83 20.19 3.01
N GLU A 237 -4.77 20.94 2.45
CA GLU A 237 -5.69 21.84 3.16
C GLU A 237 -6.91 21.05 3.67
N LEU A 238 -6.67 20.22 4.70
CA LEU A 238 -7.72 19.43 5.36
C LEU A 238 -8.05 20.07 6.72
N ASP A 239 -9.29 19.94 7.15
CA ASP A 239 -9.83 20.51 8.39
C ASP A 239 -10.27 19.45 9.42
N ASP A 240 -10.13 18.17 9.06
CA ASP A 240 -10.43 17.02 9.91
C ASP A 240 -9.54 15.83 9.53
N ASN A 241 -9.73 14.69 10.20
CA ASN A 241 -9.07 13.43 9.85
C ASN A 241 -9.74 12.78 8.64
N TYR A 242 -9.10 12.89 7.48
CA TYR A 242 -9.49 12.22 6.23
C TYR A 242 -8.42 11.23 5.74
N VAL A 243 -7.37 11.00 6.54
CA VAL A 243 -6.18 10.29 6.05
C VAL A 243 -5.66 9.19 6.96
N GLU A 244 -6.07 9.16 8.24
CA GLU A 244 -5.51 8.25 9.23
C GLU A 244 -6.51 7.20 9.70
N ASP A 245 -6.12 5.93 9.54
CA ASP A 245 -6.58 4.81 10.34
C ASP A 245 -5.53 4.44 11.39
N MET A 246 -5.94 4.01 12.58
CA MET A 246 -5.01 3.73 13.66
C MET A 246 -5.34 2.43 14.39
N ALA A 247 -4.31 1.67 14.72
CA ALA A 247 -4.35 0.54 15.64
C ALA A 247 -3.16 0.61 16.59
N GLY A 248 -3.10 -0.25 17.62
CA GLY A 248 -1.96 -0.18 18.51
C GLY A 248 -1.75 -1.41 19.37
N PHE A 249 -0.61 -1.42 20.06
CA PHE A 249 -0.22 -2.50 20.97
C PHE A 249 0.62 -1.95 22.12
N THR A 250 0.81 -2.79 23.14
CA THR A 250 1.65 -2.45 24.31
C THR A 250 2.71 -3.52 24.48
N ILE A 251 3.96 -3.11 24.67
CA ILE A 251 5.05 -3.99 25.05
C ILE A 251 5.87 -3.41 26.20
N ASN A 252 6.45 -4.32 27.00
CA ASN A 252 7.37 -3.94 28.11
C ASN A 252 8.84 -4.13 27.73
N LYS A 253 9.15 -4.39 26.45
CA LYS A 253 10.50 -4.59 25.92
C LYS A 253 10.81 -3.50 24.90
N THR A 254 12.08 -3.15 24.77
CA THR A 254 12.54 -2.17 23.76
C THR A 254 12.68 -2.75 22.37
N THR A 255 12.75 -4.08 22.25
CA THR A 255 12.91 -4.77 20.97
C THR A 255 11.95 -5.94 20.85
N MET A 256 11.59 -6.28 19.61
CA MET A 256 10.79 -7.45 19.26
C MET A 256 11.24 -8.03 17.92
N PRO A 257 10.94 -9.29 17.61
CA PRO A 257 11.14 -9.81 16.27
C PRO A 257 10.29 -9.09 15.22
N MET A 258 10.82 -8.86 14.02
CA MET A 258 10.08 -8.27 12.90
C MET A 258 8.77 -9.03 12.60
N GLY A 259 8.78 -10.36 12.68
CA GLY A 259 7.58 -11.19 12.51
C GLY A 259 6.52 -10.95 13.59
N GLU A 260 6.92 -10.55 14.80
CA GLU A 260 5.99 -10.13 15.85
C GLU A 260 5.37 -8.78 15.55
N MET A 261 6.17 -7.85 15.03
CA MET A 261 5.65 -6.56 14.57
C MET A 261 4.66 -6.72 13.42
N LYS A 262 5.00 -7.52 12.41
CA LYS A 262 4.06 -7.87 11.33
C LYS A 262 2.76 -8.51 11.84
N ARG A 263 2.81 -9.30 12.90
CA ARG A 263 1.61 -9.84 13.54
C ARG A 263 0.74 -8.76 14.17
N ASN A 264 1.34 -7.77 14.83
CA ASN A 264 0.59 -6.65 15.41
C ASN A 264 -0.08 -5.82 14.30
N VAL A 265 0.64 -5.53 13.22
CA VAL A 265 0.08 -4.87 12.01
C VAL A 265 -1.09 -5.67 11.44
N TYR A 266 -0.91 -6.99 11.26
CA TYR A 266 -1.96 -7.87 10.73
C TYR A 266 -3.19 -7.90 11.63
N PHE A 267 -3.02 -7.96 12.94
CA PHE A 267 -4.13 -7.96 13.89
C PHE A 267 -4.87 -6.63 13.87
N GLY A 268 -4.17 -5.51 13.84
CA GLY A 268 -4.78 -4.17 13.71
C GLY A 268 -5.63 -4.05 12.45
N LEU A 269 -5.07 -4.40 11.28
CA LEU A 269 -5.82 -4.41 10.02
C LEU A 269 -7.03 -5.34 10.06
N LYS A 270 -6.89 -6.52 10.67
CA LYS A 270 -7.98 -7.47 10.83
C LYS A 270 -9.11 -6.90 11.69
N GLN A 271 -8.79 -6.19 12.78
CA GLN A 271 -9.77 -5.52 13.63
C GLN A 271 -10.54 -4.47 12.83
N MET A 272 -9.83 -3.59 12.14
CA MET A 272 -10.42 -2.53 11.33
C MET A 272 -11.33 -3.08 10.23
N ILE A 273 -10.84 -4.07 9.47
CA ILE A 273 -11.61 -4.68 8.37
C ILE A 273 -12.91 -5.33 8.86
N PHE A 274 -12.87 -6.01 10.00
CA PHE A 274 -14.06 -6.73 10.52
C PHE A 274 -14.84 -5.95 11.58
N GLY A 275 -14.55 -4.67 11.79
CA GLY A 275 -15.26 -3.82 12.72
C GLY A 275 -15.16 -4.28 14.19
N PHE A 276 -14.06 -4.95 14.56
CA PHE A 276 -13.88 -5.57 15.88
C PHE A 276 -13.21 -4.63 16.87
N ALA A 277 -13.96 -4.09 17.81
CA ALA A 277 -13.52 -3.17 18.88
C ALA A 277 -12.84 -3.86 20.07
N GLY A 278 -12.57 -5.16 20.03
CA GLY A 278 -12.01 -5.91 21.15
C GLY A 278 -10.50 -5.80 21.27
N SER A 279 -9.97 -5.76 22.47
CA SER A 279 -8.55 -5.59 22.75
C SER A 279 -7.69 -6.86 22.56
N GLY A 280 -8.26 -7.99 22.16
CA GLY A 280 -7.52 -9.24 21.96
C GLY A 280 -8.32 -10.32 21.26
N GLU A 281 -7.62 -11.28 20.68
CA GLU A 281 -8.17 -12.41 19.91
C GLU A 281 -9.13 -13.30 20.72
N ASP A 282 -8.93 -13.39 22.04
CA ASP A 282 -9.77 -14.15 22.96
C ASP A 282 -11.21 -13.65 23.01
N LYS A 283 -11.43 -12.38 22.75
CA LYS A 283 -12.75 -11.73 22.77
C LYS A 283 -13.52 -11.82 21.45
N ARG A 284 -12.94 -12.36 20.39
CA ARG A 284 -13.51 -12.38 19.02
C ARG A 284 -14.89 -13.07 18.90
N LYS A 285 -15.29 -13.87 19.91
CA LYS A 285 -16.61 -14.51 19.95
C LYS A 285 -17.71 -13.61 20.53
N ASN A 286 -17.33 -12.47 21.09
CA ASN A 286 -18.31 -11.53 21.65
C ASN A 286 -18.87 -10.63 20.54
N LYS A 287 -20.10 -10.91 20.11
CA LYS A 287 -20.81 -10.19 19.07
C LYS A 287 -20.92 -8.68 19.33
N SER A 288 -21.08 -8.25 20.58
CA SER A 288 -21.24 -6.84 20.92
C SER A 288 -20.00 -5.98 20.66
N LEU A 289 -18.86 -6.62 20.36
CA LEU A 289 -17.62 -5.93 20.00
C LEU A 289 -17.49 -5.67 18.50
N TYR A 290 -18.44 -6.07 17.67
CA TYR A 290 -18.44 -5.81 16.23
C TYR A 290 -19.32 -4.59 15.95
N ARG A 291 -18.70 -3.41 15.84
CA ARG A 291 -19.40 -2.11 15.76
C ARG A 291 -18.59 -0.95 15.16
N GLU A 292 -17.34 -1.16 14.74
CA GLU A 292 -16.41 -0.10 14.28
C GLU A 292 -15.99 -0.36 12.85
N TRP A 293 -16.92 -0.23 11.88
CA TRP A 293 -16.65 -0.42 10.46
C TRP A 293 -16.27 0.87 9.71
N GLU A 294 -16.13 1.99 10.41
CA GLU A 294 -15.66 3.26 9.85
C GLU A 294 -14.27 3.06 9.19
N HIS A 295 -13.34 2.44 9.89
CA HIS A 295 -12.03 2.08 9.36
C HIS A 295 -12.11 1.17 8.12
N ALA A 296 -13.06 0.23 8.08
CA ALA A 296 -13.25 -0.61 6.90
C ALA A 296 -13.80 0.21 5.72
N GLY A 297 -14.66 1.19 5.98
CA GLY A 297 -15.13 2.14 4.99
C GLY A 297 -13.97 2.90 4.35
N ASP A 298 -13.01 3.35 5.15
CA ASP A 298 -11.81 4.04 4.70
C ASP A 298 -10.90 3.11 3.90
N LEU A 299 -10.52 1.97 4.47
CA LEU A 299 -9.63 0.98 3.84
C LEU A 299 -10.16 0.46 2.49
N PHE A 300 -11.47 0.47 2.30
CA PHE A 300 -12.13 0.00 1.08
C PHE A 300 -12.76 1.10 0.24
N ASN A 301 -12.53 2.37 0.58
CA ASN A 301 -13.17 3.51 -0.10
C ASN A 301 -14.67 3.22 -0.35
N THR A 302 -15.40 2.91 0.73
CA THR A 302 -16.80 2.49 0.68
C THR A 302 -17.57 3.22 1.80
N GLN A 303 -17.91 4.48 1.55
CA GLN A 303 -18.47 5.43 2.52
C GLN A 303 -19.78 6.06 2.03
N GLY A 304 -20.23 5.70 0.82
CA GLY A 304 -21.42 6.27 0.19
C GLY A 304 -21.17 7.60 -0.52
N SER A 305 -19.94 7.84 -0.93
CA SER A 305 -19.54 9.03 -1.67
C SER A 305 -19.42 8.76 -3.18
N SER A 306 -19.29 9.84 -3.97
CA SER A 306 -18.99 9.74 -5.40
C SER A 306 -17.59 9.18 -5.69
N HIS A 307 -16.75 9.03 -4.66
CA HIS A 307 -15.38 8.53 -4.72
C HIS A 307 -15.26 7.08 -4.24
N ASP A 308 -16.39 6.44 -3.98
CA ASP A 308 -16.42 5.02 -3.59
C ASP A 308 -15.79 4.14 -4.67
N GLY A 309 -14.80 3.36 -4.28
CA GLY A 309 -14.04 2.49 -5.16
C GLY A 309 -12.76 3.09 -5.74
N ASP A 310 -12.46 4.36 -5.47
CA ASP A 310 -11.17 4.98 -5.79
C ASP A 310 -10.03 4.26 -5.05
N HIS A 311 -8.79 4.61 -5.38
CA HIS A 311 -7.62 4.14 -4.66
C HIS A 311 -6.92 5.30 -3.93
N ASN A 312 -6.08 4.96 -2.95
CA ASN A 312 -5.33 5.93 -2.18
C ASN A 312 -3.82 5.73 -2.36
N TYR A 313 -3.07 6.80 -2.12
CA TYR A 313 -1.63 6.74 -1.87
C TYR A 313 -1.41 6.40 -0.40
N TYR A 314 -0.42 5.56 -0.11
CA TYR A 314 -0.27 4.93 1.20
C TYR A 314 1.12 5.13 1.81
N GLY A 315 1.15 5.33 3.13
CA GLY A 315 2.32 5.32 4.00
C GLY A 315 2.00 4.69 5.36
N PHE A 316 3.03 4.30 6.11
CA PHE A 316 2.87 3.66 7.41
C PHE A 316 3.94 4.16 8.38
N SER A 317 3.53 4.55 9.58
CA SER A 317 4.48 4.91 10.63
C SER A 317 4.02 4.40 12.00
N ILE A 318 4.86 4.57 13.01
CA ILE A 318 4.60 4.16 14.39
C ILE A 318 5.01 5.28 15.31
N SER A 319 4.15 5.63 16.25
CA SER A 319 4.49 6.51 17.37
C SER A 319 4.50 5.76 18.69
N LYS A 320 5.20 6.32 19.69
CA LYS A 320 5.29 5.75 21.02
C LYS A 320 4.99 6.78 22.10
N THR A 321 4.05 6.43 23.00
CA THR A 321 3.75 7.21 24.20
C THR A 321 3.80 6.30 25.41
N GLY A 322 4.83 6.43 26.22
CA GLY A 322 5.10 5.53 27.33
C GLY A 322 5.38 4.09 26.87
N LYS A 323 4.47 3.17 27.16
CA LYS A 323 4.54 1.75 26.74
C LYS A 323 3.62 1.43 25.57
N ILE A 324 2.88 2.42 25.08
CA ILE A 324 1.88 2.28 24.04
C ILE A 324 2.53 2.60 22.70
N TYR A 325 2.36 1.72 21.73
CA TYR A 325 2.76 1.94 20.35
C TYR A 325 1.49 2.10 19.50
N SER A 326 1.37 3.22 18.83
CA SER A 326 0.30 3.50 17.87
C SER A 326 0.81 3.31 16.45
N MET A 327 0.10 2.53 15.66
CA MET A 327 0.39 2.24 14.26
C MET A 327 -0.50 3.13 13.40
N HIS A 328 0.09 4.00 12.62
CA HIS A 328 -0.57 4.97 11.75
C HIS A 328 -0.60 4.44 10.32
N PHE A 329 -1.79 4.11 9.84
CA PHE A 329 -2.04 3.67 8.47
C PHE A 329 -2.55 4.89 7.69
N ILE A 330 -1.62 5.60 7.08
CA ILE A 330 -1.95 6.86 6.40
C ILE A 330 -2.28 6.61 4.95
N SER A 331 -3.40 7.15 4.51
CA SER A 331 -3.85 7.01 3.12
C SER A 331 -4.40 8.34 2.60
N VAL A 332 -3.88 8.83 1.48
CA VAL A 332 -4.37 10.05 0.83
C VAL A 332 -5.14 9.68 -0.43
N PRO A 333 -6.47 9.89 -0.44
CA PRO A 333 -7.31 9.57 -1.59
C PRO A 333 -6.91 10.33 -2.86
N THR A 334 -7.01 9.68 -4.00
CA THR A 334 -6.68 10.28 -5.30
C THR A 334 -7.51 11.52 -5.62
N PHE A 335 -8.76 11.59 -5.17
CA PHE A 335 -9.59 12.77 -5.37
C PHE A 335 -9.09 13.98 -4.58
N ILE A 336 -8.53 13.78 -3.38
CA ILE A 336 -7.90 14.85 -2.60
C ILE A 336 -6.64 15.33 -3.33
N VAL A 337 -5.79 14.40 -3.80
CA VAL A 337 -4.57 14.74 -4.54
C VAL A 337 -4.89 15.51 -5.82
N GLY A 338 -5.96 15.15 -6.52
CA GLY A 338 -6.41 15.80 -7.75
C GLY A 338 -7.22 17.09 -7.56
N SER A 339 -7.48 17.52 -6.33
CA SER A 339 -8.36 18.66 -6.02
C SER A 339 -7.57 19.92 -5.74
N GLU A 340 -7.78 20.99 -6.52
CA GLU A 340 -7.20 22.32 -6.23
C GLU A 340 -7.71 22.91 -4.90
N LYS A 341 -8.83 22.45 -4.39
CA LYS A 341 -9.37 22.88 -3.08
C LYS A 341 -8.59 22.29 -1.92
N TYR A 342 -8.18 21.02 -2.02
CA TYR A 342 -7.57 20.28 -0.91
C TYR A 342 -6.06 20.09 -1.07
N ASN A 343 -5.54 20.22 -2.28
CA ASN A 343 -4.12 20.01 -2.57
C ASN A 343 -3.50 21.30 -3.14
N THR A 344 -2.64 21.93 -2.36
CA THR A 344 -1.88 23.11 -2.78
C THR A 344 -0.50 22.73 -3.32
N ASN A 345 0.13 21.67 -2.80
CA ASN A 345 1.49 21.25 -3.20
C ASN A 345 1.85 19.81 -2.84
N PHE A 346 0.93 19.02 -2.30
CA PHE A 346 1.21 17.63 -1.93
C PHE A 346 1.56 16.79 -3.17
N ARG A 347 2.62 16.00 -3.05
CA ARG A 347 3.08 15.06 -4.09
C ARG A 347 3.25 13.69 -3.46
N PRO A 348 2.40 12.75 -3.81
CA PRO A 348 2.47 11.41 -3.28
C PRO A 348 3.75 10.67 -3.68
#